data_156eb43779d2ec460395ad6c48a327a1
#
_entry.id   156eb43779d2ec460395ad6c48a327a1
#
_cell.length_a   1.000
_cell.length_b   1.000
_cell.length_c   1.000
_cell.angle_alpha   90.00
_cell.angle_beta   90.00
_cell.angle_gamma   90.00
#
_symmetry.space_group_name_H-M   'P 1'
#
loop_
_entity.id
_entity.type
_entity.pdbx_description
1 polymer ?
#
loop_
_entity_poly.entity_id
_entity_poly.type
_entity_poly.pdbx_seq_one_letter_code
_entity_poly.pdbx_strand_id
1 'polypeptide(L)'
;MSVYPPIEGSEVFIARRRRLMAALGELPVALFAGDPSPRNYAANVHPYRAHSHFLYLTGTAWPGAVLLGEGDEWEIFATPPAPDDALWLGASATWDTLAAAIGVQAIRPLAELADAIVAHGGAAALATLPAIHPRSRAQQAALFARPWGLHDESLHGAVPLSEPDSALAEAMISVRLSHDAAALAHIRGAIQITHRGHLAGMALTSPGRRECEVRAAIEREFTAHGAVPAYGSIVSVAGEILHNEHSHQHMRAGDLLLVDAGAELHGWASDVTRTWPVSGKFSPTQRAMYDIVLQANIDAIDQVRPGVRYRDVHLQACRTLTRGLVDEGILRGDIDNLVERGAHALFFPHGVGHLLGLDVHDMEDLGDRAGYGPGRVRSQQFGLGYLRLDRDLAVDMVVTIEPGFYLVPAILQDPSLCGPFDRDGTLQRERLAAFADVRGIRIEDDVRCTSGAPEVLSAEIPKAAQAVMDCVSA
;
A
#
# COMPACT_ATOMS: atom_id res chain seq x y z
N MET A 1 -14.78 -7.63 -21.13
CA MET A 1 -14.83 -6.28 -20.51
C MET A 1 -14.55 -5.25 -21.59
N SER A 2 -15.32 -4.14 -21.64
CA SER A 2 -14.99 -3.02 -22.53
C SER A 2 -13.72 -2.34 -22.07
N VAL A 3 -12.86 -1.98 -23.02
CA VAL A 3 -11.62 -1.26 -22.76
C VAL A 3 -11.82 0.19 -23.15
N TYR A 4 -11.41 1.10 -22.26
CA TYR A 4 -11.53 2.53 -22.45
C TYR A 4 -10.16 3.19 -22.51
N PRO A 5 -10.02 4.32 -23.20
CA PRO A 5 -8.80 5.12 -23.19
C PRO A 5 -8.42 5.51 -21.75
N PRO A 6 -7.11 5.66 -21.46
CA PRO A 6 -6.66 6.23 -20.19
C PRO A 6 -7.17 7.67 -20.04
N ILE A 7 -7.18 8.15 -18.79
CA ILE A 7 -7.62 9.52 -18.48
C ILE A 7 -6.54 10.55 -18.81
N GLU A 8 -5.28 10.16 -18.58
CA GLU A 8 -4.12 10.98 -18.88
C GLU A 8 -3.86 11.01 -20.41
N GLY A 9 -3.22 12.06 -20.87
CA GLY A 9 -2.73 12.13 -22.24
C GLY A 9 -1.59 11.14 -22.49
N SER A 10 -1.45 10.70 -23.74
CA SER A 10 -0.43 9.72 -24.16
C SER A 10 1.00 10.12 -23.81
N GLU A 11 1.29 11.42 -23.69
CA GLU A 11 2.60 11.96 -23.33
C GLU A 11 3.09 11.46 -21.96
N VAL A 12 2.18 11.21 -21.02
CA VAL A 12 2.52 10.66 -19.68
C VAL A 12 3.10 9.27 -19.81
N PHE A 13 2.43 8.40 -20.57
CA PHE A 13 2.86 6.99 -20.73
C PHE A 13 4.11 6.87 -21.61
N ILE A 14 4.23 7.71 -22.65
CA ILE A 14 5.44 7.81 -23.46
C ILE A 14 6.63 8.23 -22.59
N ALA A 15 6.45 9.25 -21.73
CA ALA A 15 7.51 9.69 -20.82
C ALA A 15 7.91 8.61 -19.81
N ARG A 16 6.95 7.84 -19.27
CA ARG A 16 7.23 6.72 -18.35
C ARG A 16 8.01 5.60 -19.02
N ARG A 17 7.62 5.21 -20.26
CA ARG A 17 8.36 4.23 -21.06
C ARG A 17 9.77 4.70 -21.39
N ARG A 18 9.95 5.97 -21.77
CA ARG A 18 11.28 6.55 -22.01
C ARG A 18 12.15 6.55 -20.76
N ARG A 19 11.60 6.88 -19.59
CA ARG A 19 12.34 6.78 -18.32
C ARG A 19 12.76 5.33 -18.04
N LEU A 20 11.87 4.37 -18.27
CA LEU A 20 12.19 2.95 -18.11
C LEU A 20 13.34 2.54 -19.03
N MET A 21 13.26 2.88 -20.31
CA MET A 21 14.32 2.53 -21.28
C MET A 21 15.64 3.26 -20.98
N ALA A 22 15.58 4.49 -20.48
CA ALA A 22 16.80 5.21 -20.04
C ALA A 22 17.51 4.50 -18.88
N ALA A 23 16.76 3.81 -18.00
CA ALA A 23 17.32 3.01 -16.90
C ALA A 23 17.74 1.61 -17.32
N LEU A 24 17.07 1.02 -18.33
CA LEU A 24 17.24 -0.38 -18.74
C LEU A 24 18.17 -0.56 -19.95
N GLY A 25 18.33 0.48 -20.78
CA GLY A 25 19.05 0.40 -22.06
C GLY A 25 18.19 -0.17 -23.19
N GLU A 26 18.82 -0.87 -24.13
CA GLU A 26 18.16 -1.42 -25.34
C GLU A 26 17.57 -2.84 -25.11
N LEU A 27 17.23 -3.17 -23.87
CA LEU A 27 16.67 -4.49 -23.55
C LEU A 27 15.18 -4.53 -23.86
N PRO A 28 14.69 -5.43 -24.75
CA PRO A 28 13.26 -5.51 -25.01
C PRO A 28 12.48 -6.04 -23.80
N VAL A 29 11.27 -5.52 -23.63
CA VAL A 29 10.43 -5.74 -22.45
C VAL A 29 9.07 -6.27 -22.84
N ALA A 30 8.57 -7.29 -22.13
CA ALA A 30 7.20 -7.76 -22.22
C ALA A 30 6.52 -7.72 -20.82
N LEU A 31 5.42 -6.96 -20.69
CA LEU A 31 4.66 -6.85 -19.46
C LEU A 31 3.21 -7.31 -19.66
N PHE A 32 2.74 -8.15 -18.76
CA PHE A 32 1.42 -8.77 -18.82
C PHE A 32 0.42 -8.00 -17.94
N ALA A 33 -0.74 -7.69 -18.49
CA ALA A 33 -1.81 -7.00 -17.76
C ALA A 33 -2.50 -7.89 -16.71
N GLY A 34 -2.38 -9.21 -16.86
CA GLY A 34 -3.11 -10.18 -16.03
C GLY A 34 -4.50 -10.50 -16.57
N ASP A 35 -5.15 -11.48 -15.96
CA ASP A 35 -6.46 -11.97 -16.33
C ASP A 35 -7.49 -11.81 -15.21
N PRO A 36 -8.79 -11.68 -15.52
CA PRO A 36 -9.83 -11.70 -14.50
C PRO A 36 -9.91 -13.05 -13.79
N SER A 37 -10.07 -13.04 -12.47
CA SER A 37 -10.27 -14.24 -11.67
C SER A 37 -11.73 -14.65 -11.64
N PRO A 38 -12.09 -15.89 -12.06
CA PRO A 38 -13.47 -16.36 -12.01
C PRO A 38 -13.92 -16.67 -10.58
N ARG A 39 -15.18 -16.37 -10.25
CA ARG A 39 -15.81 -16.77 -8.98
C ARG A 39 -16.21 -18.24 -9.00
N ASN A 40 -16.99 -18.66 -9.98
CA ASN A 40 -17.53 -20.03 -10.12
C ASN A 40 -17.57 -20.54 -11.56
N TYR A 41 -17.57 -19.66 -12.57
CA TYR A 41 -17.44 -19.97 -13.98
C TYR A 41 -16.81 -18.79 -14.72
N ALA A 42 -16.32 -19.03 -15.94
CA ALA A 42 -15.43 -18.10 -16.67
C ALA A 42 -16.00 -16.69 -16.87
N ALA A 43 -17.32 -16.54 -17.04
CA ALA A 43 -17.94 -15.23 -17.27
C ALA A 43 -18.34 -14.50 -15.97
N ASN A 44 -18.39 -15.19 -14.81
CA ASN A 44 -18.65 -14.57 -13.52
C ASN A 44 -17.33 -14.31 -12.80
N VAL A 45 -16.76 -13.14 -13.00
CA VAL A 45 -15.45 -12.76 -12.50
C VAL A 45 -15.51 -11.81 -11.29
N HIS A 46 -14.46 -11.81 -10.50
CA HIS A 46 -14.20 -10.73 -9.55
C HIS A 46 -13.87 -9.43 -10.30
N PRO A 47 -14.03 -8.24 -9.66
CA PRO A 47 -13.54 -6.99 -10.24
C PRO A 47 -12.09 -7.15 -10.71
N TYR A 48 -11.85 -6.73 -11.96
CA TYR A 48 -10.52 -6.83 -12.56
C TYR A 48 -9.74 -5.54 -12.38
N ARG A 49 -8.51 -5.69 -11.98
CA ARG A 49 -7.48 -4.65 -11.97
C ARG A 49 -6.26 -5.17 -12.71
N ALA A 50 -5.74 -4.37 -13.64
CA ALA A 50 -4.52 -4.74 -14.34
C ALA A 50 -3.31 -4.75 -13.40
N HIS A 51 -2.30 -5.56 -13.73
CA HIS A 51 -1.01 -5.58 -13.03
C HIS A 51 -0.39 -4.18 -13.01
N SER A 52 0.12 -3.74 -11.88
CA SER A 52 0.54 -2.35 -11.66
C SER A 52 1.66 -1.89 -12.61
N HIS A 53 2.59 -2.76 -12.97
CA HIS A 53 3.65 -2.40 -13.93
C HIS A 53 3.11 -2.16 -15.35
N PHE A 54 2.11 -2.95 -15.79
CA PHE A 54 1.42 -2.73 -17.05
C PHE A 54 0.60 -1.42 -16.99
N LEU A 55 -0.16 -1.23 -15.91
CA LEU A 55 -0.99 -0.05 -15.69
C LEU A 55 -0.15 1.23 -15.64
N TYR A 56 1.02 1.21 -15.00
CA TYR A 56 1.94 2.35 -14.95
C TYR A 56 2.36 2.85 -16.33
N LEU A 57 2.59 1.92 -17.29
CA LEU A 57 3.09 2.24 -18.63
C LEU A 57 1.98 2.46 -19.67
N THR A 58 0.72 2.13 -19.35
CA THR A 58 -0.40 2.19 -20.31
C THR A 58 -1.61 2.98 -19.85
N GLY A 59 -1.79 3.16 -18.54
CA GLY A 59 -2.95 3.82 -17.95
C GLY A 59 -4.29 3.10 -18.15
N THR A 60 -4.30 1.89 -18.69
CA THR A 60 -5.55 1.18 -19.01
C THR A 60 -5.58 -0.23 -18.44
N ALA A 61 -6.75 -0.63 -17.92
CA ALA A 61 -7.00 -1.98 -17.46
C ALA A 61 -7.49 -2.83 -18.65
N TRP A 62 -6.60 -3.64 -19.22
CA TRP A 62 -6.90 -4.47 -20.40
C TRP A 62 -6.66 -5.95 -20.10
N PRO A 63 -7.72 -6.75 -19.83
CA PRO A 63 -7.58 -8.16 -19.51
C PRO A 63 -6.85 -8.96 -20.58
N GLY A 64 -5.85 -9.73 -20.15
CA GLY A 64 -5.06 -10.62 -21.03
C GLY A 64 -4.14 -9.92 -22.02
N ALA A 65 -4.03 -8.59 -21.97
CA ALA A 65 -3.13 -7.86 -22.86
C ALA A 65 -1.66 -7.99 -22.42
N VAL A 66 -0.77 -7.84 -23.40
CA VAL A 66 0.68 -7.81 -23.21
C VAL A 66 1.24 -6.56 -23.88
N LEU A 67 1.97 -5.75 -23.14
CA LEU A 67 2.76 -4.63 -23.66
C LEU A 67 4.15 -5.15 -24.01
N LEU A 68 4.56 -5.00 -25.26
CA LEU A 68 5.88 -5.39 -25.77
C LEU A 68 6.56 -4.17 -26.37
N GLY A 69 7.83 -3.95 -26.07
CA GLY A 69 8.57 -2.85 -26.71
C GLY A 69 10.03 -2.75 -26.34
N GLU A 70 10.73 -1.87 -27.08
CA GLU A 70 12.14 -1.56 -26.96
C GLU A 70 12.36 -0.11 -27.43
N GLY A 71 13.20 0.64 -26.74
CA GLY A 71 13.43 2.04 -27.06
C GLY A 71 12.14 2.89 -27.04
N ASP A 72 11.84 3.54 -28.15
CA ASP A 72 10.59 4.31 -28.36
C ASP A 72 9.48 3.49 -29.07
N GLU A 73 9.77 2.22 -29.42
CA GLU A 73 8.87 1.35 -30.17
C GLU A 73 8.09 0.40 -29.23
N TRP A 74 6.77 0.60 -29.13
CA TRP A 74 5.92 -0.14 -28.21
C TRP A 74 4.62 -0.57 -28.87
N GLU A 75 4.24 -1.82 -28.69
CA GLU A 75 3.00 -2.41 -29.19
C GLU A 75 2.22 -3.09 -28.05
N ILE A 76 0.91 -3.18 -28.20
CA ILE A 76 0.05 -3.98 -27.31
C ILE A 76 -0.47 -5.17 -28.08
N PHE A 77 -0.38 -6.36 -27.49
CA PHE A 77 -0.98 -7.58 -27.99
C PHE A 77 -2.21 -7.93 -27.17
N ALA A 78 -3.36 -8.02 -27.81
CA ALA A 78 -4.64 -8.25 -27.14
C ALA A 78 -5.54 -9.21 -27.92
N THR A 79 -6.49 -9.83 -27.24
CA THR A 79 -7.53 -10.63 -27.88
C THR A 79 -8.51 -9.70 -28.58
N PRO A 80 -8.77 -9.86 -29.89
CA PRO A 80 -9.79 -9.09 -30.59
C PRO A 80 -11.17 -9.27 -29.92
N PRO A 81 -12.00 -8.21 -29.85
CA PRO A 81 -13.37 -8.35 -29.36
C PRO A 81 -14.15 -9.36 -30.17
N ALA A 82 -14.95 -10.19 -29.50
CA ALA A 82 -15.86 -11.10 -30.19
C ALA A 82 -17.00 -10.30 -30.88
N PRO A 83 -17.57 -10.81 -31.95
CA PRO A 83 -18.63 -10.09 -32.71
C PRO A 83 -19.83 -9.67 -31.87
N ASP A 84 -20.15 -10.43 -30.82
CA ASP A 84 -21.29 -10.20 -29.91
C ASP A 84 -20.92 -9.48 -28.61
N ASP A 85 -19.62 -9.18 -28.38
CA ASP A 85 -19.18 -8.47 -27.18
C ASP A 85 -19.90 -7.12 -26.99
N ALA A 86 -20.14 -6.40 -28.08
CA ALA A 86 -20.85 -5.12 -28.04
C ALA A 86 -22.29 -5.24 -27.53
N LEU A 87 -22.94 -6.41 -27.73
CA LEU A 87 -24.27 -6.68 -27.22
C LEU A 87 -24.30 -6.78 -25.70
N TRP A 88 -23.26 -7.41 -25.10
CA TRP A 88 -23.23 -7.71 -23.68
C TRP A 88 -22.47 -6.68 -22.86
N LEU A 89 -21.47 -6.04 -23.46
CA LEU A 89 -20.48 -5.21 -22.75
C LEU A 89 -20.52 -3.75 -23.21
N GLY A 90 -21.30 -3.43 -24.26
CA GLY A 90 -21.25 -2.14 -24.93
C GLY A 90 -20.09 -2.05 -25.92
N ALA A 91 -20.09 -1.00 -26.73
CA ALA A 91 -19.03 -0.76 -27.71
C ALA A 91 -17.72 -0.37 -27.02
N SER A 92 -16.65 -1.09 -27.31
CA SER A 92 -15.28 -0.69 -26.92
C SER A 92 -14.75 0.40 -27.85
N ALA A 93 -13.78 1.17 -27.40
CA ALA A 93 -13.00 2.05 -28.27
C ALA A 93 -12.27 1.21 -29.35
N THR A 94 -12.04 1.80 -30.52
CA THR A 94 -11.27 1.12 -31.57
C THR A 94 -9.80 1.00 -31.15
N TRP A 95 -9.10 0.02 -31.71
CA TRP A 95 -7.69 -0.19 -31.42
C TRP A 95 -6.85 1.04 -31.84
N ASP A 96 -7.17 1.70 -32.95
CA ASP A 96 -6.50 2.93 -33.35
C ASP A 96 -6.69 4.06 -32.31
N THR A 97 -7.91 4.19 -31.77
CA THR A 97 -8.17 5.17 -30.70
C THR A 97 -7.40 4.83 -29.43
N LEU A 98 -7.36 3.59 -29.04
CA LEU A 98 -6.61 3.13 -27.86
C LEU A 98 -5.11 3.28 -28.05
N ALA A 99 -4.59 2.90 -29.23
CA ALA A 99 -3.16 3.05 -29.54
C ALA A 99 -2.71 4.51 -29.46
N ALA A 100 -3.50 5.43 -30.06
CA ALA A 100 -3.22 6.85 -29.99
C ALA A 100 -3.28 7.39 -28.56
N ALA A 101 -4.27 6.97 -27.76
CA ALA A 101 -4.46 7.43 -26.39
C ALA A 101 -3.37 6.91 -25.43
N ILE A 102 -2.87 5.69 -25.64
CA ILE A 102 -1.79 5.09 -24.86
C ILE A 102 -0.41 5.57 -25.37
N GLY A 103 -0.35 6.00 -26.64
CA GLY A 103 0.89 6.40 -27.31
C GLY A 103 1.77 5.20 -27.68
N VAL A 104 1.16 4.10 -28.18
CA VAL A 104 1.86 2.94 -28.76
C VAL A 104 1.71 2.96 -30.28
N GLN A 105 2.62 2.29 -31.01
CA GLN A 105 2.63 2.26 -32.47
C GLN A 105 1.45 1.47 -33.03
N ALA A 106 1.10 0.36 -32.39
CA ALA A 106 0.01 -0.49 -32.83
C ALA A 106 -0.58 -1.34 -31.68
N ILE A 107 -1.80 -1.80 -31.91
CA ILE A 107 -2.40 -2.89 -31.15
C ILE A 107 -2.62 -4.06 -32.11
N ARG A 108 -2.14 -5.24 -31.74
CA ARG A 108 -2.09 -6.43 -32.58
C ARG A 108 -2.81 -7.61 -31.93
N PRO A 109 -3.28 -8.57 -32.71
CA PRO A 109 -3.87 -9.81 -32.17
C PRO A 109 -2.88 -10.54 -31.25
N LEU A 110 -3.37 -11.01 -30.08
CA LEU A 110 -2.56 -11.76 -29.11
C LEU A 110 -1.89 -13.01 -29.72
N ALA A 111 -2.52 -13.59 -30.73
CA ALA A 111 -1.97 -14.76 -31.47
C ALA A 111 -0.62 -14.45 -32.15
N GLU A 112 -0.31 -13.18 -32.42
CA GLU A 112 0.95 -12.75 -33.06
C GLU A 112 2.08 -12.52 -32.06
N LEU A 113 1.80 -12.58 -30.74
CA LEU A 113 2.79 -12.29 -29.70
C LEU A 113 4.02 -13.18 -29.77
N ALA A 114 3.84 -14.48 -30.04
CA ALA A 114 4.96 -15.43 -30.11
C ALA A 114 5.95 -15.08 -31.24
N ASP A 115 5.42 -14.69 -32.41
CA ASP A 115 6.24 -14.28 -33.56
C ASP A 115 6.93 -12.93 -33.28
N ALA A 116 6.26 -12.00 -32.60
CA ALA A 116 6.84 -10.74 -32.17
C ALA A 116 7.99 -10.94 -31.17
N ILE A 117 7.84 -11.85 -30.21
CA ILE A 117 8.91 -12.24 -29.27
C ILE A 117 10.13 -12.77 -30.04
N VAL A 118 9.91 -13.59 -31.06
CA VAL A 118 11.01 -14.10 -31.90
C VAL A 118 11.70 -12.97 -32.66
N ALA A 119 10.95 -11.99 -33.17
CA ALA A 119 11.49 -10.82 -33.87
C ALA A 119 12.37 -9.92 -32.98
N HIS A 120 12.09 -9.86 -31.66
CA HIS A 120 12.91 -9.17 -30.68
C HIS A 120 14.04 -10.02 -30.07
N GLY A 121 14.53 -11.03 -30.79
CA GLY A 121 15.68 -11.87 -30.38
C GLY A 121 15.29 -13.13 -29.60
N GLY A 122 13.99 -13.37 -29.44
CA GLY A 122 13.45 -14.56 -28.76
C GLY A 122 13.33 -14.40 -27.24
N ALA A 123 12.71 -15.38 -26.61
CA ALA A 123 12.38 -15.37 -25.19
C ALA A 123 13.57 -15.11 -24.24
N ALA A 124 14.78 -15.54 -24.62
CA ALA A 124 15.97 -15.34 -23.79
C ALA A 124 16.47 -13.88 -23.78
N ALA A 125 16.19 -13.12 -24.84
CA ALA A 125 16.62 -11.74 -24.98
C ALA A 125 15.64 -10.75 -24.32
N LEU A 126 14.37 -11.12 -24.13
CA LEU A 126 13.37 -10.26 -23.52
C LEU A 126 13.38 -10.31 -21.99
N ALA A 127 13.19 -9.15 -21.36
CA ALA A 127 12.92 -9.05 -19.94
C ALA A 127 11.42 -9.05 -19.68
N THR A 128 10.98 -9.68 -18.59
CA THR A 128 9.61 -9.68 -18.11
C THR A 128 9.56 -9.79 -16.60
N LEU A 129 8.47 -9.32 -15.98
CA LEU A 129 8.23 -9.51 -14.55
C LEU A 129 7.21 -10.62 -14.33
N PRO A 130 7.39 -11.47 -13.31
CA PRO A 130 6.47 -12.57 -13.03
C PRO A 130 5.05 -12.04 -12.76
N ALA A 131 4.07 -12.49 -13.53
CA ALA A 131 2.69 -12.16 -13.26
C ALA A 131 2.22 -12.83 -11.96
N ILE A 132 1.48 -12.09 -11.14
CA ILE A 132 0.92 -12.63 -9.89
C ILE A 132 -0.22 -13.60 -10.22
N HIS A 133 -1.07 -13.26 -11.20
CA HIS A 133 -2.21 -14.09 -11.57
C HIS A 133 -1.76 -15.43 -12.18
N PRO A 134 -2.26 -16.60 -11.68
CA PRO A 134 -1.78 -17.93 -12.08
C PRO A 134 -1.89 -18.21 -13.57
N ARG A 135 -2.96 -17.75 -14.24
CA ARG A 135 -3.14 -17.96 -15.69
C ARG A 135 -2.10 -17.19 -16.49
N SER A 136 -1.89 -15.93 -16.18
CA SER A 136 -0.87 -15.09 -16.84
C SER A 136 0.53 -15.63 -16.58
N ARG A 137 0.80 -16.15 -15.39
CA ARG A 137 2.07 -16.81 -15.06
C ARG A 137 2.26 -18.08 -15.88
N ALA A 138 1.22 -18.90 -16.07
CA ALA A 138 1.29 -20.07 -16.93
C ALA A 138 1.56 -19.70 -18.40
N GLN A 139 0.93 -18.64 -18.90
CA GLN A 139 1.20 -18.10 -20.24
C GLN A 139 2.65 -17.61 -20.37
N GLN A 140 3.14 -16.85 -19.40
CA GLN A 140 4.55 -16.42 -19.36
C GLN A 140 5.49 -17.61 -19.34
N ALA A 141 5.25 -18.61 -18.49
CA ALA A 141 6.10 -19.79 -18.40
C ALA A 141 6.17 -20.56 -19.74
N ALA A 142 5.05 -20.65 -20.46
CA ALA A 142 4.99 -21.28 -21.77
C ALA A 142 5.78 -20.48 -22.84
N LEU A 143 5.70 -19.13 -22.79
CA LEU A 143 6.36 -18.25 -23.76
C LEU A 143 7.87 -18.10 -23.51
N PHE A 144 8.27 -18.00 -22.25
CA PHE A 144 9.64 -17.66 -21.88
C PHE A 144 10.47 -18.86 -21.38
N ALA A 145 9.84 -20.00 -21.12
CA ALA A 145 10.48 -21.21 -20.57
C ALA A 145 11.35 -20.92 -19.31
N ARG A 146 10.93 -19.94 -18.49
CA ARG A 146 11.63 -19.54 -17.27
C ARG A 146 10.91 -20.10 -16.05
N PRO A 147 11.62 -20.78 -15.13
CA PRO A 147 11.07 -21.20 -13.86
C PRO A 147 11.04 -20.00 -12.90
N TRP A 148 9.99 -19.22 -12.91
CA TRP A 148 9.75 -18.36 -11.76
C TRP A 148 9.20 -19.22 -10.63
N GLY A 149 9.96 -19.31 -9.53
CA GLY A 149 9.48 -19.95 -8.31
C GLY A 149 8.14 -19.36 -7.91
N LEU A 150 7.28 -20.16 -7.33
CA LEU A 150 6.16 -19.64 -6.54
C LEU A 150 6.76 -18.67 -5.53
N HIS A 151 6.16 -17.48 -5.37
CA HIS A 151 6.44 -16.67 -4.20
C HIS A 151 6.39 -17.59 -3.00
N ASP A 152 7.49 -17.71 -2.27
CA ASP A 152 7.43 -18.22 -0.91
C ASP A 152 6.46 -17.28 -0.20
N GLU A 153 5.40 -17.85 0.39
CA GLU A 153 4.36 -17.13 1.11
C GLU A 153 4.90 -16.37 2.34
N SER A 154 6.20 -16.50 2.63
CA SER A 154 6.87 -15.60 3.56
C SER A 154 6.82 -14.20 2.95
N LEU A 155 6.01 -13.33 3.53
CA LEU A 155 5.79 -11.92 3.18
C LEU A 155 7.09 -11.09 3.05
N HIS A 156 8.26 -11.71 3.17
CA HIS A 156 9.54 -11.07 3.33
C HIS A 156 10.62 -11.89 2.62
N GLY A 157 11.11 -11.38 1.52
CA GLY A 157 12.24 -11.95 0.82
C GLY A 157 12.40 -11.35 -0.59
N ALA A 158 13.60 -11.42 -1.13
CA ALA A 158 13.84 -11.03 -2.50
C ALA A 158 13.21 -12.05 -3.44
N VAL A 159 12.41 -11.62 -4.41
CA VAL A 159 11.95 -12.48 -5.51
C VAL A 159 13.17 -12.91 -6.29
N PRO A 160 13.46 -14.22 -6.41
CA PRO A 160 14.60 -14.69 -7.18
C PRO A 160 14.33 -14.46 -8.67
N LEU A 161 15.02 -13.49 -9.25
CA LEU A 161 14.99 -13.18 -10.67
C LEU A 161 16.38 -13.39 -11.25
N SER A 162 16.46 -14.07 -12.39
CA SER A 162 17.67 -14.14 -13.22
C SER A 162 17.68 -12.97 -14.21
N GLU A 163 18.82 -12.72 -14.85
CA GLU A 163 18.87 -11.82 -15.99
C GLU A 163 18.12 -12.45 -17.18
N PRO A 164 17.41 -11.60 -18.00
CA PRO A 164 17.34 -10.13 -17.93
C PRO A 164 16.24 -9.58 -17.03
N ASP A 165 15.43 -10.41 -16.38
CA ASP A 165 14.28 -10.00 -15.56
C ASP A 165 14.70 -9.19 -14.33
N SER A 166 15.87 -9.51 -13.77
CA SER A 166 16.45 -8.77 -12.65
C SER A 166 16.74 -7.31 -13.01
N ALA A 167 17.32 -7.07 -14.20
CA ALA A 167 17.57 -5.72 -14.71
C ALA A 167 16.27 -4.92 -14.89
N LEU A 168 15.21 -5.55 -15.42
CA LEU A 168 13.91 -4.92 -15.57
C LEU A 168 13.29 -4.57 -14.21
N ALA A 169 13.41 -5.45 -13.21
CA ALA A 169 12.90 -5.18 -11.88
C ALA A 169 13.58 -3.95 -11.26
N GLU A 170 14.91 -3.86 -11.32
CA GLU A 170 15.65 -2.69 -10.81
C GLU A 170 15.29 -1.39 -11.57
N ALA A 171 15.17 -1.45 -12.90
CA ALA A 171 14.76 -0.31 -13.70
C ALA A 171 13.33 0.13 -13.36
N MET A 172 12.39 -0.82 -13.23
CA MET A 172 11.01 -0.53 -12.85
C MET A 172 10.91 0.09 -11.45
N ILE A 173 11.64 -0.45 -10.48
CA ILE A 173 11.75 0.14 -9.14
C ILE A 173 12.25 1.57 -9.25
N SER A 174 13.34 1.80 -9.97
CA SER A 174 13.95 3.14 -10.06
C SER A 174 13.03 4.19 -10.61
N VAL A 175 12.16 3.85 -11.59
CA VAL A 175 11.23 4.82 -12.21
C VAL A 175 9.92 4.98 -11.44
N ARG A 176 9.52 4.01 -10.61
CA ARG A 176 8.30 4.08 -9.80
C ARG A 176 8.53 4.65 -8.39
N LEU A 177 9.76 4.62 -7.87
CA LEU A 177 10.08 5.18 -6.55
C LEU A 177 9.76 6.67 -6.43
N SER A 178 9.93 7.44 -7.50
CA SER A 178 9.63 8.89 -7.53
C SER A 178 8.47 9.16 -8.46
N HIS A 179 7.37 9.66 -7.91
CA HIS A 179 6.14 9.89 -8.65
C HIS A 179 6.22 11.12 -9.55
N ASP A 180 5.72 11.01 -10.77
CA ASP A 180 5.52 12.16 -11.66
C ASP A 180 4.28 12.99 -11.24
N ALA A 181 4.10 14.14 -11.88
CA ALA A 181 3.00 15.06 -11.55
C ALA A 181 1.61 14.43 -11.75
N ALA A 182 1.44 13.55 -12.75
CA ALA A 182 0.18 12.85 -12.99
C ALA A 182 -0.12 11.85 -11.88
N ALA A 183 0.88 11.05 -11.48
CA ALA A 183 0.78 10.13 -10.35
C ALA A 183 0.39 10.85 -9.06
N LEU A 184 1.10 11.94 -8.72
CA LEU A 184 0.79 12.76 -7.53
C LEU A 184 -0.62 13.37 -7.58
N ALA A 185 -1.11 13.75 -8.76
CA ALA A 185 -2.46 14.27 -8.91
C ALA A 185 -3.52 13.19 -8.60
N HIS A 186 -3.31 11.95 -9.06
CA HIS A 186 -4.21 10.82 -8.76
C HIS A 186 -4.17 10.41 -7.30
N ILE A 187 -2.99 10.32 -6.69
CA ILE A 187 -2.84 10.03 -5.25
C ILE A 187 -3.58 11.09 -4.42
N ARG A 188 -3.43 12.38 -4.74
CA ARG A 188 -4.20 13.44 -4.07
C ARG A 188 -5.70 13.29 -4.27
N GLY A 189 -6.14 12.93 -5.49
CA GLY A 189 -7.54 12.63 -5.77
C GLY A 189 -8.08 11.49 -4.92
N ALA A 190 -7.33 10.40 -4.79
CA ALA A 190 -7.68 9.26 -3.93
C ALA A 190 -7.79 9.69 -2.45
N ILE A 191 -6.81 10.49 -1.96
CA ILE A 191 -6.80 11.00 -0.59
C ILE A 191 -8.00 11.92 -0.31
N GLN A 192 -8.40 12.77 -1.26
CA GLN A 192 -9.60 13.61 -1.10
C GLN A 192 -10.89 12.79 -0.96
N ILE A 193 -10.99 11.67 -1.69
CA ILE A 193 -12.10 10.74 -1.57
C ILE A 193 -12.04 10.02 -0.20
N THR A 194 -10.86 9.61 0.22
CA THR A 194 -10.60 9.01 1.54
C THR A 194 -11.00 9.95 2.67
N HIS A 195 -10.67 11.24 2.55
CA HIS A 195 -11.09 12.27 3.50
C HIS A 195 -12.63 12.30 3.68
N ARG A 196 -13.38 12.31 2.58
CA ARG A 196 -14.86 12.24 2.62
C ARG A 196 -15.34 10.98 3.32
N GLY A 197 -14.72 9.83 3.03
CA GLY A 197 -15.02 8.56 3.67
C GLY A 197 -14.82 8.61 5.17
N HIS A 198 -13.66 9.08 5.65
CA HIS A 198 -13.38 9.19 7.07
C HIS A 198 -14.36 10.13 7.80
N LEU A 199 -14.68 11.28 7.21
CA LEU A 199 -15.70 12.19 7.78
C LEU A 199 -17.08 11.53 7.85
N ALA A 200 -17.51 10.82 6.80
CA ALA A 200 -18.77 10.08 6.80
C ALA A 200 -18.79 8.98 7.88
N GLY A 201 -17.66 8.28 8.07
CA GLY A 201 -17.49 7.28 9.11
C GLY A 201 -17.59 7.89 10.53
N MET A 202 -16.88 8.97 10.78
CA MET A 202 -16.91 9.70 12.05
C MET A 202 -18.34 10.18 12.38
N ALA A 203 -19.00 10.82 11.43
CA ALA A 203 -20.37 11.34 11.61
C ALA A 203 -21.43 10.24 11.87
N LEU A 204 -21.22 9.02 11.34
CA LEU A 204 -22.13 7.90 11.56
C LEU A 204 -21.87 7.17 12.88
N THR A 205 -20.66 7.31 13.44
CA THR A 205 -20.25 6.55 14.63
C THR A 205 -21.08 6.91 15.85
N SER A 206 -21.69 5.90 16.49
CA SER A 206 -22.39 6.06 17.77
C SER A 206 -22.55 4.72 18.47
N PRO A 207 -22.72 4.71 19.81
CA PRO A 207 -23.00 3.49 20.55
C PRO A 207 -24.27 2.77 20.04
N GLY A 208 -24.20 1.44 19.94
CA GLY A 208 -25.27 0.58 19.45
C GLY A 208 -25.21 0.26 17.96
N ARG A 209 -24.52 1.07 17.12
CA ARG A 209 -24.28 0.74 15.72
C ARG A 209 -23.24 -0.37 15.58
N ARG A 210 -23.25 -1.03 14.42
CA ARG A 210 -22.24 -2.03 14.08
C ARG A 210 -21.09 -1.40 13.28
N GLU A 211 -19.92 -1.99 13.40
CA GLU A 211 -18.72 -1.59 12.63
C GLU A 211 -19.00 -1.56 11.12
N CYS A 212 -19.73 -2.56 10.59
CA CYS A 212 -20.05 -2.66 9.16
C CYS A 212 -20.94 -1.50 8.65
N GLU A 213 -21.70 -0.83 9.52
CA GLU A 213 -22.49 0.34 9.11
C GLU A 213 -21.57 1.54 8.87
N VAL A 214 -20.54 1.71 9.70
CA VAL A 214 -19.50 2.74 9.52
C VAL A 214 -18.67 2.43 8.27
N ARG A 215 -18.24 1.18 8.08
CA ARG A 215 -17.56 0.74 6.86
C ARG A 215 -18.39 1.06 5.60
N ALA A 216 -19.68 0.75 5.61
CA ALA A 216 -20.57 1.05 4.49
C ALA A 216 -20.69 2.55 4.19
N ALA A 217 -20.66 3.42 5.21
CA ALA A 217 -20.68 4.87 5.03
C ALA A 217 -19.38 5.36 4.36
N ILE A 218 -18.23 4.82 4.75
CA ILE A 218 -16.92 5.13 4.17
C ILE A 218 -16.86 4.69 2.70
N GLU A 219 -17.14 3.42 2.43
CA GLU A 219 -17.04 2.83 1.09
C GLU A 219 -18.12 3.39 0.13
N ARG A 220 -19.24 3.92 0.66
CA ARG A 220 -20.21 4.68 -0.13
C ARG A 220 -19.57 5.93 -0.75
N GLU A 221 -18.76 6.67 0.02
CA GLU A 221 -18.07 7.84 -0.51
C GLU A 221 -17.08 7.44 -1.61
N PHE A 222 -16.36 6.33 -1.44
CA PHE A 222 -15.46 5.82 -2.47
C PHE A 222 -16.22 5.53 -3.76
N THR A 223 -17.26 4.72 -3.68
CA THR A 223 -18.08 4.33 -4.85
C THR A 223 -18.79 5.54 -5.49
N ALA A 224 -19.31 6.48 -4.69
CA ALA A 224 -19.99 7.67 -5.19
C ALA A 224 -19.09 8.61 -5.99
N HIS A 225 -17.77 8.54 -5.78
CA HIS A 225 -16.78 9.34 -6.50
C HIS A 225 -15.97 8.54 -7.53
N GLY A 226 -16.45 7.34 -7.91
CA GLY A 226 -15.83 6.53 -8.96
C GLY A 226 -14.56 5.80 -8.53
N ALA A 227 -14.29 5.74 -7.23
CA ALA A 227 -13.18 5.00 -6.64
C ALA A 227 -13.66 3.64 -6.09
N VAL A 228 -12.69 2.78 -5.78
CA VAL A 228 -12.89 1.53 -5.06
C VAL A 228 -12.01 1.54 -3.79
N PRO A 229 -12.26 0.67 -2.80
CA PRO A 229 -11.30 0.47 -1.72
C PRO A 229 -9.95 -0.02 -2.27
N ALA A 230 -8.85 0.61 -1.85
CA ALA A 230 -7.49 0.21 -2.25
C ALA A 230 -7.10 -1.14 -1.62
N TYR A 231 -7.70 -1.45 -0.49
CA TYR A 231 -7.55 -2.69 0.28
C TYR A 231 -8.83 -2.97 1.08
N GLY A 232 -8.91 -4.10 1.76
CA GLY A 232 -10.04 -4.42 2.64
C GLY A 232 -10.09 -3.45 3.82
N SER A 233 -11.09 -2.53 3.81
CA SER A 233 -11.24 -1.54 4.90
C SER A 233 -11.34 -2.20 6.26
N ILE A 234 -10.50 -1.80 7.20
CA ILE A 234 -10.51 -2.23 8.60
C ILE A 234 -11.34 -1.21 9.39
N VAL A 235 -12.40 -1.68 10.00
CA VAL A 235 -13.25 -0.86 10.87
C VAL A 235 -13.57 -1.68 12.10
N SER A 236 -12.88 -1.42 13.22
CA SER A 236 -12.95 -2.31 14.37
C SER A 236 -12.76 -1.62 15.72
N VAL A 237 -13.57 -2.04 16.71
CA VAL A 237 -13.37 -1.72 18.13
C VAL A 237 -12.32 -2.65 18.78
N ALA A 238 -11.89 -3.69 18.07
CA ALA A 238 -10.80 -4.57 18.48
C ALA A 238 -9.47 -4.10 17.83
N GLY A 239 -9.07 -2.85 18.09
CA GLY A 239 -7.90 -2.22 17.48
C GLY A 239 -6.58 -2.93 17.74
N GLU A 240 -6.52 -3.84 18.73
CA GLU A 240 -5.35 -4.71 18.97
C GLU A 240 -5.20 -5.85 17.94
N ILE A 241 -6.20 -6.06 17.08
CA ILE A 241 -6.11 -6.98 15.94
C ILE A 241 -5.74 -6.18 14.71
N LEU A 242 -4.47 -6.16 14.34
CA LEU A 242 -3.90 -5.24 13.36
C LEU A 242 -4.56 -5.31 11.97
N HIS A 243 -4.95 -6.51 11.51
CA HIS A 243 -5.63 -6.74 10.23
C HIS A 243 -7.01 -7.38 10.45
N ASN A 244 -7.90 -6.71 11.19
CA ASN A 244 -9.23 -7.21 11.46
C ASN A 244 -10.20 -6.87 10.32
N GLU A 245 -10.37 -7.80 9.39
CA GLU A 245 -11.31 -7.66 8.27
C GLU A 245 -12.78 -7.89 8.68
N HIS A 246 -13.04 -8.35 9.90
CA HIS A 246 -14.37 -8.64 10.41
C HIS A 246 -14.98 -7.42 11.10
N SER A 247 -15.92 -6.75 10.44
CA SER A 247 -16.61 -5.57 10.94
C SER A 247 -18.02 -5.91 11.43
N HIS A 248 -18.14 -6.77 12.46
CA HIS A 248 -19.45 -7.29 12.90
C HIS A 248 -19.86 -6.91 14.30
N GLN A 249 -18.96 -6.34 15.09
CA GLN A 249 -19.25 -6.02 16.47
C GLN A 249 -20.17 -4.80 16.60
N HIS A 250 -20.99 -4.82 17.67
CA HIS A 250 -21.73 -3.62 18.10
C HIS A 250 -20.80 -2.73 18.91
N MET A 251 -20.67 -1.49 18.50
CA MET A 251 -19.90 -0.47 19.19
C MET A 251 -20.58 -0.06 20.48
N ARG A 252 -19.83 0.14 21.56
CA ARG A 252 -20.32 0.51 22.88
C ARG A 252 -19.75 1.86 23.32
N ALA A 253 -20.44 2.51 24.24
CA ALA A 253 -19.87 3.67 24.91
C ALA A 253 -18.58 3.28 25.64
N GLY A 254 -17.51 4.05 25.44
CA GLY A 254 -16.18 3.77 25.98
C GLY A 254 -15.26 2.99 25.02
N ASP A 255 -15.77 2.43 23.92
CA ASP A 255 -14.90 1.83 22.89
C ASP A 255 -14.18 2.92 22.09
N LEU A 256 -12.97 2.58 21.63
CA LEU A 256 -12.30 3.24 20.51
C LEU A 256 -12.63 2.50 19.21
N LEU A 257 -12.87 3.22 18.14
CA LEU A 257 -12.99 2.66 16.78
C LEU A 257 -11.73 3.01 16.00
N LEU A 258 -10.96 1.99 15.64
CA LEU A 258 -9.85 2.10 14.71
C LEU A 258 -10.40 1.89 13.30
N VAL A 259 -10.15 2.84 12.42
CA VAL A 259 -10.53 2.80 11.01
C VAL A 259 -9.31 3.00 10.15
N ASP A 260 -9.00 2.00 9.34
CA ASP A 260 -7.95 1.99 8.36
C ASP A 260 -8.60 1.72 7.00
N ALA A 261 -8.69 2.78 6.20
CA ALA A 261 -9.41 2.77 4.93
C ALA A 261 -8.82 3.81 3.97
N GLY A 262 -8.57 3.36 2.76
CA GLY A 262 -8.08 4.19 1.65
C GLY A 262 -8.81 3.90 0.35
N ALA A 263 -9.02 4.92 -0.47
CA ALA A 263 -9.59 4.81 -1.81
C ALA A 263 -8.50 4.52 -2.85
N GLU A 264 -8.84 3.76 -3.88
CA GLU A 264 -8.08 3.65 -5.12
C GLU A 264 -8.81 4.41 -6.22
N LEU A 265 -8.17 5.42 -6.82
CA LEU A 265 -8.69 6.19 -7.94
C LEU A 265 -7.80 5.97 -9.17
N HIS A 266 -8.39 5.41 -10.24
CA HIS A 266 -7.66 5.10 -11.49
C HIS A 266 -6.41 4.22 -11.29
N GLY A 267 -6.46 3.32 -10.30
CA GLY A 267 -5.36 2.44 -9.94
C GLY A 267 -4.38 3.02 -8.91
N TRP A 268 -4.48 4.32 -8.55
CA TRP A 268 -3.62 4.94 -7.57
C TRP A 268 -4.25 4.92 -6.18
N ALA A 269 -3.49 4.45 -5.20
CA ALA A 269 -3.96 4.21 -3.85
C ALA A 269 -3.77 5.42 -2.93
N SER A 270 -4.54 5.43 -1.84
CA SER A 270 -4.29 6.17 -0.62
C SER A 270 -4.38 5.24 0.57
N ASP A 271 -3.76 5.59 1.69
CA ASP A 271 -3.73 4.78 2.91
C ASP A 271 -3.80 5.66 4.15
N VAL A 272 -4.89 5.58 4.89
CA VAL A 272 -5.10 6.44 6.05
C VAL A 272 -5.78 5.68 7.18
N THR A 273 -5.12 5.66 8.33
CA THR A 273 -5.73 5.20 9.58
C THR A 273 -6.05 6.36 10.50
N ARG A 274 -7.23 6.31 11.09
CA ARG A 274 -7.66 7.17 12.21
C ARG A 274 -8.29 6.32 13.30
N THR A 275 -8.13 6.76 14.54
CA THR A 275 -8.82 6.16 15.70
C THR A 275 -9.61 7.21 16.42
N TRP A 276 -10.87 6.91 16.78
CA TRP A 276 -11.73 7.86 17.49
C TRP A 276 -12.64 7.18 18.53
N PRO A 277 -13.06 7.92 19.58
CA PRO A 277 -13.94 7.38 20.60
C PRO A 277 -15.38 7.26 20.08
N VAL A 278 -16.00 6.09 20.22
CA VAL A 278 -17.36 5.78 19.75
C VAL A 278 -18.42 6.73 20.35
N SER A 279 -18.20 7.21 21.56
CA SER A 279 -19.11 8.15 22.25
C SER A 279 -18.67 9.62 22.17
N GLY A 280 -17.77 9.96 21.26
CA GLY A 280 -17.29 11.34 21.05
C GLY A 280 -16.34 11.86 22.15
N LYS A 281 -15.96 11.04 23.13
CA LYS A 281 -15.05 11.43 24.22
C LYS A 281 -14.09 10.32 24.59
N PHE A 282 -12.79 10.63 24.59
CA PHE A 282 -11.76 9.75 25.12
C PHE A 282 -11.85 9.63 26.65
N SER A 283 -11.57 8.44 27.20
CA SER A 283 -11.21 8.31 28.62
C SER A 283 -9.85 8.97 28.87
N PRO A 284 -9.45 9.23 30.14
CA PRO A 284 -8.13 9.77 30.43
C PRO A 284 -6.97 8.90 29.91
N THR A 285 -7.06 7.58 30.02
CA THR A 285 -6.06 6.62 29.53
C THR A 285 -6.02 6.56 28.00
N GLN A 286 -7.18 6.53 27.34
CA GLN A 286 -7.29 6.60 25.89
C GLN A 286 -6.70 7.91 25.36
N ARG A 287 -7.00 9.05 26.01
CA ARG A 287 -6.49 10.36 25.60
C ARG A 287 -4.98 10.45 25.74
N ALA A 288 -4.42 10.00 26.87
CA ALA A 288 -2.98 9.99 27.09
C ALA A 288 -2.26 9.16 26.01
N MET A 289 -2.75 7.95 25.73
CA MET A 289 -2.14 7.09 24.73
C MET A 289 -2.33 7.63 23.29
N TYR A 290 -3.50 8.22 22.99
CA TYR A 290 -3.76 8.86 21.72
C TYR A 290 -2.78 9.99 21.42
N ASP A 291 -2.54 10.86 22.41
CA ASP A 291 -1.62 11.99 22.28
C ASP A 291 -0.17 11.51 22.10
N ILE A 292 0.25 10.38 22.72
CA ILE A 292 1.55 9.76 22.52
C ILE A 292 1.70 9.25 21.07
N VAL A 293 0.70 8.52 20.56
CA VAL A 293 0.72 8.00 19.18
C VAL A 293 0.70 9.15 18.17
N LEU A 294 -0.11 10.18 18.41
CA LEU A 294 -0.15 11.39 17.57
C LEU A 294 1.21 12.09 17.52
N GLN A 295 1.88 12.23 18.68
CA GLN A 295 3.20 12.84 18.71
C GLN A 295 4.24 11.98 17.97
N ALA A 296 4.15 10.65 18.06
CA ALA A 296 5.02 9.75 17.31
C ALA A 296 4.81 9.87 15.80
N ASN A 297 3.55 10.04 15.34
CA ASN A 297 3.25 10.32 13.94
C ASN A 297 3.86 11.67 13.48
N ILE A 298 3.70 12.73 14.25
CA ILE A 298 4.24 14.06 13.94
C ILE A 298 5.77 14.02 13.88
N ASP A 299 6.43 13.45 14.90
CA ASP A 299 7.90 13.40 15.00
C ASP A 299 8.50 12.54 13.86
N ALA A 300 7.83 11.47 13.44
CA ALA A 300 8.25 10.64 12.33
C ALA A 300 8.09 11.36 10.99
N ILE A 301 6.96 12.04 10.76
CA ILE A 301 6.72 12.86 9.57
C ILE A 301 7.82 13.92 9.43
N ASP A 302 8.21 14.56 10.50
CA ASP A 302 9.27 15.57 10.49
C ASP A 302 10.64 15.05 10.07
N GLN A 303 10.87 13.74 10.09
CA GLN A 303 12.07 13.09 9.58
C GLN A 303 12.05 12.81 8.08
N VAL A 304 10.88 12.91 7.41
CA VAL A 304 10.75 12.58 5.98
C VAL A 304 11.45 13.65 5.14
N ARG A 305 12.72 13.41 4.80
CA ARG A 305 13.59 14.31 4.02
C ARG A 305 14.44 13.51 3.05
N PRO A 306 14.85 14.11 1.90
CA PRO A 306 15.76 13.43 0.98
C PRO A 306 17.07 13.04 1.67
N GLY A 307 17.53 11.82 1.43
CA GLY A 307 18.74 11.25 2.02
C GLY A 307 18.57 10.67 3.42
N VAL A 308 17.44 10.87 4.09
CA VAL A 308 17.15 10.20 5.37
C VAL A 308 16.80 8.75 5.11
N ARG A 309 17.40 7.84 5.86
CA ARG A 309 17.09 6.43 5.82
C ARG A 309 15.74 6.16 6.47
N TYR A 310 14.82 5.49 5.81
CA TYR A 310 13.46 5.27 6.34
C TYR A 310 13.42 4.48 7.66
N ARG A 311 14.40 3.60 7.88
CA ARG A 311 14.61 2.97 9.20
C ARG A 311 14.80 3.99 10.33
N ASP A 312 15.45 5.12 10.06
CA ASP A 312 15.67 6.15 11.08
C ASP A 312 14.37 6.90 11.39
N VAL A 313 13.49 7.06 10.40
CA VAL A 313 12.11 7.54 10.58
C VAL A 313 11.34 6.61 11.51
N HIS A 314 11.42 5.29 11.27
CA HIS A 314 10.83 4.28 12.16
C HIS A 314 11.36 4.37 13.58
N LEU A 315 12.68 4.43 13.75
CA LEU A 315 13.30 4.52 15.07
C LEU A 315 12.95 5.82 15.81
N GLN A 316 12.68 6.92 15.08
CA GLN A 316 12.17 8.14 15.69
C GLN A 316 10.78 7.93 16.29
N ALA A 317 9.85 7.30 15.56
CA ALA A 317 8.55 6.94 16.10
C ALA A 317 8.66 6.04 17.33
N CYS A 318 9.56 5.03 17.28
CA CYS A 318 9.83 4.15 18.42
C CYS A 318 10.33 4.90 19.65
N ARG A 319 11.24 5.88 19.49
CA ARG A 319 11.72 6.71 20.60
C ARG A 319 10.60 7.54 21.23
N THR A 320 9.77 8.16 20.41
CA THR A 320 8.65 8.97 20.92
C THR A 320 7.62 8.12 21.64
N LEU A 321 7.25 6.97 21.09
CA LEU A 321 6.36 6.01 21.76
C LEU A 321 6.98 5.52 23.08
N THR A 322 8.25 5.12 23.07
CA THR A 322 8.94 4.64 24.28
C THR A 322 8.99 5.70 25.36
N ARG A 323 9.26 6.96 25.00
CA ARG A 323 9.24 8.09 25.95
C ARG A 323 7.87 8.22 26.61
N GLY A 324 6.79 8.25 25.82
CA GLY A 324 5.44 8.31 26.31
C GLY A 324 5.08 7.13 27.23
N LEU A 325 5.52 5.91 26.89
CA LEU A 325 5.31 4.73 27.73
C LEU A 325 6.09 4.79 29.05
N VAL A 326 7.28 5.43 29.06
CA VAL A 326 8.04 5.68 30.30
C VAL A 326 7.38 6.77 31.13
N ASP A 327 6.92 7.87 30.52
CA ASP A 327 6.23 8.97 31.20
C ASP A 327 4.92 8.50 31.84
N GLU A 328 4.18 7.59 31.19
CA GLU A 328 2.99 6.95 31.74
C GLU A 328 3.31 5.82 32.74
N GLY A 329 4.59 5.53 32.95
CA GLY A 329 5.04 4.49 33.90
C GLY A 329 4.74 3.05 33.46
N ILE A 330 4.45 2.82 32.18
CA ILE A 330 4.24 1.47 31.58
C ILE A 330 5.58 0.78 31.37
N LEU A 331 6.59 1.54 30.95
CA LEU A 331 7.98 1.08 30.85
C LEU A 331 8.86 1.83 31.85
N ARG A 332 9.99 1.23 32.22
CA ARG A 332 11.03 1.85 33.07
C ARG A 332 12.40 1.61 32.47
N GLY A 333 13.20 2.66 32.30
CA GLY A 333 14.57 2.56 31.82
C GLY A 333 14.98 3.77 30.97
N ASP A 334 16.20 3.72 30.47
CA ASP A 334 16.71 4.69 29.50
C ASP A 334 16.08 4.47 28.13
N ILE A 335 15.61 5.52 27.47
CA ILE A 335 14.80 5.45 26.25
C ILE A 335 15.58 4.79 25.11
N ASP A 336 16.83 5.20 24.89
CA ASP A 336 17.63 4.67 23.77
C ASP A 336 17.95 3.19 23.98
N ASN A 337 18.26 2.79 25.21
CA ASN A 337 18.46 1.38 25.57
C ASN A 337 17.19 0.55 25.40
N LEU A 338 16.03 1.09 25.77
CA LEU A 338 14.74 0.43 25.59
C LEU A 338 14.39 0.22 24.10
N VAL A 339 14.68 1.22 23.27
CA VAL A 339 14.48 1.12 21.81
C VAL A 339 15.46 0.11 21.20
N GLU A 340 16.73 0.13 21.58
CA GLU A 340 17.73 -0.83 21.10
C GLU A 340 17.35 -2.27 21.45
N ARG A 341 16.82 -2.53 22.65
CA ARG A 341 16.35 -3.82 23.13
C ARG A 341 14.99 -4.24 22.52
N GLY A 342 14.29 -3.33 21.83
CA GLY A 342 12.98 -3.60 21.23
C GLY A 342 11.82 -3.60 22.23
N ALA A 343 11.92 -2.90 23.36
CA ALA A 343 10.82 -2.83 24.34
C ALA A 343 9.55 -2.18 23.77
N HIS A 344 9.68 -1.23 22.84
CA HIS A 344 8.58 -0.62 22.11
C HIS A 344 7.78 -1.66 21.29
N ALA A 345 8.44 -2.68 20.78
CA ALA A 345 7.81 -3.68 19.91
C ALA A 345 6.77 -4.55 20.65
N LEU A 346 6.76 -4.55 21.98
CA LEU A 346 5.69 -5.16 22.76
C LEU A 346 4.33 -4.49 22.51
N PHE A 347 4.34 -3.23 22.06
CA PHE A 347 3.16 -2.39 21.84
C PHE A 347 3.05 -1.86 20.41
N PHE A 348 4.16 -1.77 19.68
CA PHE A 348 4.26 -1.35 18.30
C PHE A 348 5.09 -2.36 17.51
N PRO A 349 4.49 -3.51 17.11
CA PRO A 349 5.24 -4.64 16.57
C PRO A 349 5.52 -4.57 15.06
N HIS A 350 5.10 -3.54 14.35
CA HIS A 350 5.24 -3.42 12.89
C HIS A 350 6.10 -2.22 12.47
N GLY A 351 6.41 -2.09 11.19
CA GLY A 351 7.12 -0.92 10.63
C GLY A 351 6.28 0.35 10.70
N VAL A 352 6.93 1.51 10.67
CA VAL A 352 6.24 2.81 10.68
C VAL A 352 5.54 3.12 9.36
N GLY A 353 5.69 2.26 8.33
CA GLY A 353 5.04 2.42 7.05
C GLY A 353 5.78 1.77 5.89
N HIS A 354 5.38 2.13 4.69
CA HIS A 354 5.79 1.53 3.42
C HIS A 354 5.72 2.56 2.27
N LEU A 355 6.12 2.14 1.07
CA LEU A 355 5.90 2.90 -0.16
C LEU A 355 4.41 2.89 -0.50
N LEU A 356 3.92 4.00 -1.06
CA LEU A 356 2.56 4.15 -1.56
C LEU A 356 2.58 4.63 -3.02
N GLY A 357 1.75 4.04 -3.87
CA GLY A 357 1.68 4.41 -5.28
C GLY A 357 0.48 3.80 -6.00
N LEU A 358 0.73 3.05 -7.08
CA LEU A 358 -0.31 2.25 -7.74
C LEU A 358 -0.82 1.13 -6.83
N ASP A 359 0.04 0.61 -5.99
CA ASP A 359 -0.38 -0.34 -4.96
C ASP A 359 -0.30 0.35 -3.60
N VAL A 360 -1.16 -0.06 -2.66
CA VAL A 360 -1.11 0.45 -1.28
C VAL A 360 0.24 0.13 -0.65
N HIS A 361 0.74 -1.10 -0.82
CA HIS A 361 2.11 -1.49 -0.58
C HIS A 361 2.87 -1.51 -1.91
N ASP A 362 3.37 -0.35 -2.34
CA ASP A 362 3.83 -0.19 -3.72
C ASP A 362 5.07 -1.05 -4.01
N MET A 363 4.99 -1.82 -5.11
CA MET A 363 6.03 -2.73 -5.62
C MET A 363 6.43 -3.87 -4.66
N GLU A 364 5.61 -4.24 -3.67
CA GLU A 364 5.92 -5.41 -2.79
C GLU A 364 5.86 -6.75 -3.53
N ASP A 365 5.28 -6.80 -4.72
CA ASP A 365 5.39 -7.94 -5.64
C ASP A 365 6.84 -8.23 -6.08
N LEU A 366 7.73 -7.24 -5.98
CA LEU A 366 9.17 -7.38 -6.19
C LEU A 366 9.97 -7.70 -4.91
N GLY A 367 9.27 -7.84 -3.77
CA GLY A 367 9.83 -8.19 -2.47
C GLY A 367 10.77 -7.14 -1.90
N ASP A 368 11.73 -7.58 -1.07
CA ASP A 368 12.71 -6.69 -0.42
C ASP A 368 13.56 -5.90 -1.43
N ARG A 369 13.60 -6.30 -2.70
CA ARG A 369 14.26 -5.57 -3.78
C ARG A 369 13.70 -4.15 -3.92
N ALA A 370 12.37 -3.98 -3.81
CA ALA A 370 11.74 -2.66 -3.83
C ALA A 370 11.85 -1.93 -2.48
N GLY A 371 11.62 -2.63 -1.39
CA GLY A 371 11.59 -2.03 -0.05
C GLY A 371 12.96 -1.67 0.52
N TYR A 372 14.02 -2.44 0.18
CA TYR A 372 15.34 -2.27 0.78
C TYR A 372 16.34 -1.70 -0.21
N GLY A 373 17.15 -0.74 0.26
CA GLY A 373 18.25 -0.17 -0.54
C GLY A 373 19.39 -1.18 -0.76
N PRO A 374 20.26 -0.94 -1.73
CA PRO A 374 21.37 -1.83 -2.04
C PRO A 374 22.21 -2.19 -0.81
N GLY A 375 22.47 -3.49 -0.62
CA GLY A 375 23.26 -4.01 0.50
C GLY A 375 22.56 -4.00 1.87
N ARG A 376 21.29 -3.60 1.94
CA ARG A 376 20.47 -3.64 3.16
C ARG A 376 19.71 -4.95 3.24
N VAL A 377 19.61 -5.48 4.45
CA VAL A 377 18.92 -6.74 4.74
C VAL A 377 17.95 -6.55 5.88
N ARG A 378 16.87 -7.33 5.85
CA ARG A 378 15.83 -7.31 6.87
C ARG A 378 16.40 -7.74 8.24
N SER A 379 16.02 -7.01 9.28
CA SER A 379 16.40 -7.32 10.65
C SER A 379 15.72 -8.63 11.12
N GLN A 380 16.41 -9.35 12.01
CA GLN A 380 15.82 -10.52 12.69
C GLN A 380 15.20 -10.16 14.05
N GLN A 381 15.32 -8.91 14.49
CA GLN A 381 14.77 -8.44 15.75
C GLN A 381 13.25 -8.32 15.63
N PHE A 382 12.52 -8.84 16.62
CA PHE A 382 11.08 -8.70 16.71
C PHE A 382 10.66 -7.20 16.63
N GLY A 383 9.59 -6.91 15.91
CA GLY A 383 9.19 -5.55 15.56
C GLY A 383 9.93 -5.02 14.34
N LEU A 384 11.23 -4.83 14.44
CA LEU A 384 12.06 -4.29 13.36
C LEU A 384 12.13 -5.23 12.13
N GLY A 385 11.96 -6.53 12.31
CA GLY A 385 11.86 -7.51 11.23
C GLY A 385 10.65 -7.31 10.31
N TYR A 386 9.63 -6.61 10.78
CA TYR A 386 8.42 -6.31 10.00
C TYR A 386 8.49 -4.95 9.29
N LEU A 387 9.61 -4.23 9.37
CA LEU A 387 9.80 -2.99 8.61
C LEU A 387 9.77 -3.30 7.10
N ARG A 388 8.86 -2.65 6.36
CA ARG A 388 8.66 -2.88 4.91
C ARG A 388 9.61 -2.05 4.05
N LEU A 389 10.08 -0.91 4.56
CA LEU A 389 10.92 0.03 3.82
C LEU A 389 12.20 0.35 4.61
N ASP A 390 13.36 0.14 3.96
CA ASP A 390 14.68 0.53 4.44
C ASP A 390 15.53 1.07 3.29
N ARG A 391 15.07 2.19 2.69
CA ARG A 391 15.77 2.97 1.66
C ARG A 391 16.08 4.37 2.15
N ASP A 392 17.04 5.03 1.51
CA ASP A 392 17.15 6.48 1.62
C ASP A 392 16.02 7.13 0.85
N LEU A 393 15.32 8.05 1.50
CA LEU A 393 14.22 8.77 0.88
C LEU A 393 14.75 9.70 -0.22
N ALA A 394 13.99 9.82 -1.30
CA ALA A 394 14.26 10.73 -2.40
C ALA A 394 13.05 11.64 -2.64
N VAL A 395 13.30 12.76 -3.34
CA VAL A 395 12.23 13.69 -3.73
C VAL A 395 11.15 12.95 -4.53
N ASP A 396 9.90 13.26 -4.25
CA ASP A 396 8.69 12.70 -4.86
C ASP A 396 8.40 11.21 -4.54
N MET A 397 9.13 10.61 -3.60
CA MET A 397 8.65 9.39 -2.95
C MET A 397 7.44 9.71 -2.07
N VAL A 398 6.44 8.85 -2.11
CA VAL A 398 5.29 8.89 -1.18
C VAL A 398 5.37 7.66 -0.29
N VAL A 399 5.27 7.89 1.01
CA VAL A 399 5.35 6.85 2.05
C VAL A 399 4.22 7.05 3.06
N THR A 400 3.76 5.98 3.69
CA THR A 400 2.89 6.06 4.86
C THR A 400 3.69 6.34 6.12
N ILE A 401 3.09 6.96 7.13
CA ILE A 401 3.63 7.12 8.48
C ILE A 401 2.52 6.74 9.46
N GLU A 402 2.61 5.53 10.03
CA GLU A 402 1.52 4.84 10.73
C GLU A 402 1.90 4.28 12.11
N PRO A 403 2.52 5.06 13.01
CA PRO A 403 2.79 4.54 14.34
C PRO A 403 1.49 4.15 15.06
N GLY A 404 1.59 3.16 15.94
CA GLY A 404 0.47 2.69 16.71
C GLY A 404 0.86 2.19 18.10
N PHE A 405 -0.16 1.97 18.92
CA PHE A 405 -0.05 1.30 20.22
C PHE A 405 -1.13 0.22 20.29
N TYR A 406 -0.74 -1.00 20.65
CA TYR A 406 -1.65 -2.15 20.68
C TYR A 406 -1.39 -3.02 21.90
N LEU A 407 -2.48 -3.46 22.53
CA LEU A 407 -2.45 -4.41 23.62
C LEU A 407 -2.71 -5.84 23.09
N VAL A 408 -1.80 -6.34 22.26
CA VAL A 408 -1.93 -7.66 21.61
C VAL A 408 -1.72 -8.78 22.63
N PRO A 409 -2.75 -9.61 22.98
CA PRO A 409 -2.60 -10.65 23.97
C PRO A 409 -1.52 -11.68 23.64
N ALA A 410 -1.38 -12.04 22.35
CA ALA A 410 -0.37 -13.00 21.90
C ALA A 410 1.07 -12.52 22.15
N ILE A 411 1.33 -11.20 22.08
CA ILE A 411 2.64 -10.63 22.39
C ILE A 411 2.83 -10.53 23.92
N LEU A 412 1.82 -9.96 24.61
CA LEU A 412 1.91 -9.65 26.03
C LEU A 412 1.88 -10.91 26.95
N GLN A 413 1.48 -12.05 26.40
CA GLN A 413 1.49 -13.35 27.09
C GLN A 413 2.66 -14.26 26.67
N ASP A 414 3.44 -13.87 25.67
CA ASP A 414 4.59 -14.66 25.21
C ASP A 414 5.82 -14.43 26.11
N PRO A 415 6.27 -15.48 26.86
CA PRO A 415 7.43 -15.36 27.74
C PRO A 415 8.74 -15.12 26.99
N SER A 416 8.82 -15.44 25.69
CA SER A 416 10.00 -15.18 24.87
C SER A 416 10.14 -13.68 24.53
N LEU A 417 9.03 -12.97 24.38
CA LEU A 417 8.97 -11.56 24.06
C LEU A 417 8.98 -10.70 25.32
N CYS A 418 8.05 -10.94 26.25
CA CYS A 418 7.89 -10.14 27.47
C CYS A 418 8.87 -10.52 28.59
N GLY A 419 9.27 -11.80 28.68
CA GLY A 419 10.02 -12.32 29.81
C GLY A 419 11.32 -11.58 30.14
N PRO A 420 12.13 -11.10 29.18
CA PRO A 420 13.29 -10.26 29.48
C PRO A 420 12.92 -8.97 30.21
N PHE A 421 11.84 -8.32 29.82
CA PHE A 421 11.36 -7.04 30.36
C PHE A 421 10.60 -7.19 31.68
N ASP A 422 9.97 -8.34 31.92
CA ASP A 422 9.34 -8.67 33.21
C ASP A 422 10.39 -8.95 34.28
N ARG A 423 11.44 -9.75 33.95
CA ARG A 423 12.47 -10.17 34.91
C ARG A 423 13.32 -9.02 35.44
N ASP A 424 13.62 -8.03 34.58
CA ASP A 424 14.44 -6.89 34.98
C ASP A 424 13.62 -5.68 35.47
N GLY A 425 12.28 -5.84 35.51
CA GLY A 425 11.38 -4.79 35.96
C GLY A 425 11.22 -3.63 34.98
N THR A 426 11.54 -3.83 33.72
CA THR A 426 11.30 -2.85 32.65
C THR A 426 9.80 -2.68 32.39
N LEU A 427 9.05 -3.80 32.24
CA LEU A 427 7.61 -3.77 31.99
C LEU A 427 6.82 -3.71 33.30
N GLN A 428 5.98 -2.69 33.45
CA GLN A 428 5.17 -2.45 34.64
C GLN A 428 3.73 -2.97 34.44
N ARG A 429 3.49 -4.26 34.68
CA ARG A 429 2.23 -4.96 34.41
C ARG A 429 1.01 -4.34 35.10
N GLU A 430 1.14 -3.92 36.36
CA GLU A 430 0.07 -3.29 37.10
C GLU A 430 -0.34 -1.95 36.47
N ARG A 431 0.64 -1.15 36.05
CA ARG A 431 0.39 0.12 35.36
C ARG A 431 -0.23 -0.11 33.98
N LEU A 432 0.28 -1.08 33.23
CA LEU A 432 -0.27 -1.47 31.95
C LEU A 432 -1.74 -1.85 32.02
N ALA A 433 -2.15 -2.56 33.04
CA ALA A 433 -3.53 -2.98 33.24
C ALA A 433 -4.51 -1.80 33.34
N ALA A 434 -4.07 -0.61 33.79
CA ALA A 434 -4.88 0.59 33.83
C ALA A 434 -5.25 1.12 32.44
N PHE A 435 -4.55 0.72 31.38
CA PHE A 435 -4.77 1.12 29.98
C PHE A 435 -5.56 0.06 29.19
N ALA A 436 -6.17 -0.92 29.84
CA ALA A 436 -6.89 -1.99 29.17
C ALA A 436 -8.04 -1.53 28.27
N ASP A 437 -8.59 -0.32 28.52
CA ASP A 437 -9.64 0.30 27.72
C ASP A 437 -9.15 0.92 26.39
N VAL A 438 -7.83 0.99 26.17
CA VAL A 438 -7.24 1.53 24.93
C VAL A 438 -7.34 0.51 23.80
N ARG A 439 -7.07 -0.76 24.05
CA ARG A 439 -6.99 -1.87 23.08
C ARG A 439 -5.99 -1.60 21.95
N GLY A 440 -6.30 -0.72 21.00
CA GLY A 440 -5.39 -0.34 19.91
C GLY A 440 -5.69 1.06 19.35
N ILE A 441 -4.62 1.77 19.03
CA ILE A 441 -4.64 3.10 18.37
C ILE A 441 -3.61 3.07 17.25
N ARG A 442 -3.98 3.52 16.04
CA ARG A 442 -3.09 3.86 14.93
C ARG A 442 -3.49 5.22 14.36
N ILE A 443 -2.51 6.02 14.00
CA ILE A 443 -2.68 7.29 13.29
C ILE A 443 -1.70 7.28 12.14
N GLU A 444 -2.23 7.34 10.92
CA GLU A 444 -1.49 7.15 9.69
C GLU A 444 -1.74 8.26 8.70
N ASP A 445 -0.68 8.74 8.07
CA ASP A 445 -0.73 9.73 7.00
C ASP A 445 0.09 9.31 5.79
N ASP A 446 -0.40 9.70 4.61
CA ASP A 446 0.35 9.66 3.35
C ASP A 446 1.24 10.90 3.26
N VAL A 447 2.55 10.69 3.13
CA VAL A 447 3.56 11.75 3.20
C VAL A 447 4.46 11.72 1.97
N ARG A 448 4.50 12.84 1.23
CA ARG A 448 5.44 13.05 0.13
C ARG A 448 6.74 13.64 0.65
N CYS A 449 7.85 12.99 0.30
CA CYS A 449 9.19 13.53 0.50
C CYS A 449 9.43 14.65 -0.51
N THR A 450 9.66 15.88 -0.04
CA THR A 450 9.95 17.04 -0.89
C THR A 450 11.39 17.52 -0.70
N SER A 451 11.88 18.41 -1.56
CA SER A 451 13.19 19.04 -1.36
C SER A 451 13.25 19.97 -0.13
N GLY A 452 12.09 20.31 0.44
CA GLY A 452 11.95 21.13 1.64
C GLY A 452 11.34 20.36 2.82
N ALA A 453 10.31 20.94 3.45
CA ALA A 453 9.52 20.24 4.47
C ALA A 453 8.69 19.10 3.81
N PRO A 454 8.42 18.01 4.53
CA PRO A 454 7.53 16.96 4.00
C PRO A 454 6.13 17.53 3.74
N GLU A 455 5.50 17.03 2.70
CA GLU A 455 4.11 17.35 2.39
C GLU A 455 3.21 16.23 2.89
N VAL A 456 2.40 16.52 3.91
CA VAL A 456 1.38 15.56 4.40
C VAL A 456 0.19 15.65 3.46
N LEU A 457 0.05 14.69 2.57
CA LEU A 457 -1.01 14.67 1.55
C LEU A 457 -2.40 14.51 2.19
N SER A 458 -2.48 13.80 3.31
CA SER A 458 -3.69 13.53 4.10
C SER A 458 -3.97 14.57 5.21
N ALA A 459 -3.31 15.73 5.18
CA ALA A 459 -3.37 16.75 6.26
C ALA A 459 -4.80 17.24 6.59
N GLU A 460 -5.71 17.20 5.63
CA GLU A 460 -7.10 17.66 5.83
C GLU A 460 -7.95 16.65 6.63
N ILE A 461 -7.50 15.39 6.74
CA ILE A 461 -8.23 14.37 7.52
C ILE A 461 -7.93 14.58 9.01
N PRO A 462 -8.95 14.90 9.84
CA PRO A 462 -8.73 15.22 11.23
C PRO A 462 -7.94 14.15 11.99
N LYS A 463 -6.88 14.57 12.72
CA LYS A 463 -6.10 13.69 13.62
C LYS A 463 -5.80 14.30 14.99
N ALA A 464 -5.97 15.62 15.18
CA ALA A 464 -5.91 16.18 16.51
C ALA A 464 -7.09 15.67 17.35
N ALA A 465 -6.85 15.25 18.59
CA ALA A 465 -7.86 14.59 19.41
C ALA A 465 -9.16 15.39 19.55
N GLN A 466 -9.08 16.72 19.68
CA GLN A 466 -10.28 17.56 19.75
C GLN A 466 -11.04 17.58 18.43
N ALA A 467 -10.34 17.71 17.29
CA ALA A 467 -10.98 17.74 15.97
C ALA A 467 -11.69 16.41 15.66
N VAL A 468 -11.08 15.28 16.05
CA VAL A 468 -11.69 13.95 15.90
C VAL A 468 -12.95 13.83 16.76
N MET A 469 -12.91 14.28 18.03
CA MET A 469 -14.08 14.29 18.91
C MET A 469 -15.21 15.16 18.36
N ASP A 470 -14.89 16.32 17.81
CA ASP A 470 -15.86 17.24 17.22
C ASP A 470 -16.58 16.61 16.02
N CYS A 471 -15.85 15.87 15.15
CA CYS A 471 -16.43 15.18 14.00
C CYS A 471 -17.36 14.01 14.38
N VAL A 472 -17.10 13.33 15.51
CA VAL A 472 -17.96 12.23 16.00
C VAL A 472 -19.20 12.76 16.69
N SER A 473 -19.13 13.95 17.29
CA SER A 473 -20.21 14.56 18.06
C SER A 473 -21.13 15.47 17.23
N ALA A 474 -20.78 15.72 15.97
CA ALA A 474 -21.53 16.57 15.05
C ALA A 474 -22.66 15.80 14.38
#